data_ab60412c53685b31ffb9c21fff80abf7
#
_entry.id   ab60412c53685b31ffb9c21fff80abf7
#
_cell.length_a   1.000
_cell.length_b   1.000
_cell.length_c   1.000
_cell.angle_alpha   90.00
_cell.angle_beta   90.00
_cell.angle_gamma   90.00
#
_symmetry.space_group_name_H-M   'P 1'
#
loop_
_entity.id
_entity.type
_entity.pdbx_description
1 polymer ?
#
loop_
_entity_poly.entity_id
_entity_poly.type
_entity_poly.pdbx_seq_one_letter_code
_entity_poly.pdbx_strand_id
1 'polypeptide(L)'
;MYEILFSGCRSGKFPLEYARTHHGDHVTVHAYDAYQARKIREDVGVKGNVTVLCAAGLPEGALYDRALYFATSKLVSAELELDTLQDICLHLKEGAQLETDGVEPDTLGKLFRKVESSRESRRSPVKCVCTKKGELKRVRTFAAEFEASVPGGPKLKLMSLPGCFCHRRPDEGGLALAEVVAREIGETPPASPCPVLDVGCGCGLVGLLVVDALRRHGVGEAPLALVDSHARAVSAARQNAASLGFAAECVLSDDGLPPEHPLAGRFKIALANPPYYGEGRIADLFAQIAARSLAPDGACWMVAKTPDIIRSACAAAFRKVDEFKRRGYTVLKACR
;
A
#
# COMPACT_ATOMS: atom_id res chain seq x y z
N MET A 1 17.16 -27.92 -10.34
CA MET A 1 16.49 -26.57 -10.41
C MET A 1 15.73 -26.39 -9.12
N TYR A 2 16.12 -25.39 -8.33
CA TYR A 2 15.45 -25.04 -7.07
C TYR A 2 14.64 -23.77 -7.24
N GLU A 3 13.53 -23.67 -6.54
CA GLU A 3 12.72 -22.44 -6.42
C GLU A 3 13.16 -21.69 -5.17
N ILE A 4 13.72 -20.50 -5.35
CA ILE A 4 14.30 -19.70 -4.27
C ILE A 4 13.50 -18.42 -4.08
N LEU A 5 13.08 -18.13 -2.86
CA LEU A 5 12.37 -16.92 -2.50
C LEU A 5 13.28 -15.92 -1.77
N PHE A 6 13.28 -14.68 -2.24
CA PHE A 6 13.80 -13.53 -1.52
C PHE A 6 12.66 -12.61 -1.13
N SER A 7 12.57 -12.21 0.13
CA SER A 7 11.57 -11.24 0.60
C SER A 7 12.20 -10.22 1.55
N GLY A 8 11.67 -9.01 1.59
CA GLY A 8 12.20 -7.91 2.38
C GLY A 8 13.47 -7.26 1.81
N CYS A 9 13.85 -7.56 0.56
CA CYS A 9 15.03 -6.97 -0.08
C CYS A 9 14.84 -5.47 -0.33
N ARG A 10 15.88 -4.66 -0.03
CA ARG A 10 15.91 -3.22 -0.36
C ARG A 10 16.43 -2.94 -1.76
N SER A 11 17.15 -3.88 -2.35
CA SER A 11 17.72 -3.79 -3.70
C SER A 11 17.78 -5.16 -4.35
N GLY A 12 17.97 -5.19 -5.66
CA GLY A 12 18.16 -6.41 -6.43
C GLY A 12 19.54 -7.05 -6.35
N LYS A 13 20.50 -6.43 -5.64
CA LYS A 13 21.90 -6.88 -5.63
C LYS A 13 22.09 -8.32 -5.14
N PHE A 14 21.54 -8.65 -3.97
CA PHE A 14 21.64 -10.01 -3.41
C PHE A 14 20.94 -11.06 -4.27
N PRO A 15 19.67 -10.88 -4.68
CA PRO A 15 19.02 -11.82 -5.60
C PRO A 15 19.78 -11.99 -6.92
N LEU A 16 20.33 -10.90 -7.47
CA LEU A 16 21.12 -10.93 -8.70
C LEU A 16 22.44 -11.71 -8.54
N GLU A 17 23.16 -11.50 -7.43
CA GLU A 17 24.39 -12.22 -7.13
C GLU A 17 24.11 -13.73 -6.96
N TYR A 18 23.06 -14.08 -6.23
CA TYR A 18 22.61 -15.46 -6.10
C TYR A 18 22.31 -16.08 -7.47
N ALA A 19 21.51 -15.43 -8.30
CA ALA A 19 21.12 -15.91 -9.63
C ALA A 19 22.30 -16.06 -10.59
N ARG A 20 23.36 -15.26 -10.42
CA ARG A 20 24.60 -15.35 -11.20
C ARG A 20 25.46 -16.56 -10.83
N THR A 21 25.43 -16.98 -9.59
CA THR A 21 26.22 -18.12 -9.09
C THR A 21 25.46 -19.44 -9.16
N HIS A 22 24.11 -19.38 -9.27
CA HIS A 22 23.21 -20.54 -9.28
C HIS A 22 22.33 -20.53 -10.54
N HIS A 23 22.93 -20.67 -11.71
CA HIS A 23 22.25 -20.53 -13.02
C HIS A 23 21.09 -21.53 -13.24
N GLY A 24 21.10 -22.65 -12.53
CA GLY A 24 20.05 -23.67 -12.62
C GLY A 24 18.82 -23.39 -11.76
N ASP A 25 18.87 -22.39 -10.87
CA ASP A 25 17.79 -22.08 -9.95
C ASP A 25 16.93 -20.95 -10.46
N HIS A 26 15.63 -20.97 -10.12
CA HIS A 26 14.72 -19.86 -10.34
C HIS A 26 14.57 -19.05 -9.06
N VAL A 27 14.73 -17.74 -9.17
CA VAL A 27 14.70 -16.77 -8.06
C VAL A 27 13.45 -15.91 -8.14
N THR A 28 12.58 -15.99 -7.14
CA THR A 28 11.47 -15.06 -6.95
C THR A 28 11.84 -14.02 -5.91
N VAL A 29 11.72 -12.74 -6.26
CA VAL A 29 11.90 -11.62 -5.32
C VAL A 29 10.55 -11.00 -5.02
N HIS A 30 10.06 -11.18 -3.80
CA HIS A 30 8.78 -10.64 -3.36
C HIS A 30 8.94 -9.27 -2.69
N ALA A 31 8.13 -8.30 -3.12
CA ALA A 31 8.02 -6.97 -2.54
C ALA A 31 6.54 -6.58 -2.41
N TYR A 32 6.20 -5.80 -1.38
CA TYR A 32 4.86 -5.25 -1.21
C TYR A 32 4.66 -3.90 -1.88
N ASP A 33 5.75 -3.16 -2.15
CA ASP A 33 5.71 -1.79 -2.65
C ASP A 33 6.18 -1.70 -4.10
N ALA A 34 5.40 -1.02 -4.95
CA ALA A 34 5.63 -0.90 -6.39
C ALA A 34 6.95 -0.15 -6.71
N TYR A 35 7.25 0.93 -5.96
CA TYR A 35 8.51 1.65 -6.09
C TYR A 35 9.70 0.74 -5.77
N GLN A 36 9.61 -0.01 -4.67
CA GLN A 36 10.63 -0.98 -4.28
C GLN A 36 10.80 -2.07 -5.34
N ALA A 37 9.70 -2.64 -5.84
CA ALA A 37 9.73 -3.66 -6.88
C ALA A 37 10.34 -3.13 -8.18
N ARG A 38 10.03 -1.88 -8.57
CA ARG A 38 10.63 -1.21 -9.74
C ARG A 38 12.15 -1.06 -9.55
N LYS A 39 12.61 -0.59 -8.40
CA LYS A 39 14.04 -0.50 -8.08
C LYS A 39 14.76 -1.84 -8.15
N ILE A 40 14.14 -2.89 -7.62
CA ILE A 40 14.70 -4.25 -7.71
C ILE A 40 14.78 -4.70 -9.17
N ARG A 41 13.77 -4.44 -10.02
CA ARG A 41 13.80 -4.76 -11.45
C ARG A 41 14.91 -4.02 -12.20
N GLU A 42 15.10 -2.72 -11.87
CA GLU A 42 16.20 -1.92 -12.43
C GLU A 42 17.58 -2.52 -12.09
N ASP A 43 17.79 -2.94 -10.81
CA ASP A 43 19.03 -3.57 -10.37
C ASP A 43 19.27 -4.95 -11.03
N VAL A 44 18.22 -5.76 -11.15
CA VAL A 44 18.29 -7.12 -11.70
C VAL A 44 18.47 -7.10 -13.21
N GLY A 45 17.89 -6.13 -13.91
CA GLY A 45 17.84 -6.08 -15.36
C GLY A 45 17.10 -7.27 -15.98
N VAL A 46 17.42 -7.60 -17.22
CA VAL A 46 16.83 -8.74 -17.93
C VAL A 46 17.59 -10.02 -17.59
N LYS A 47 17.11 -10.77 -16.59
CA LYS A 47 17.65 -12.09 -16.21
C LYS A 47 16.53 -13.13 -16.27
N GLY A 48 16.72 -14.14 -17.13
CA GLY A 48 15.69 -15.16 -17.40
C GLY A 48 15.32 -16.05 -16.21
N ASN A 49 16.17 -16.12 -15.18
CA ASN A 49 15.93 -16.91 -13.98
C ASN A 49 15.59 -16.07 -12.74
N VAL A 50 15.22 -14.79 -12.89
CA VAL A 50 14.78 -13.94 -11.78
C VAL A 50 13.42 -13.32 -12.09
N THR A 51 12.46 -13.55 -11.21
CA THR A 51 11.12 -12.93 -11.26
C THR A 51 10.94 -11.97 -10.10
N VAL A 52 10.53 -10.72 -10.35
CA VAL A 52 10.19 -9.74 -9.32
C VAL A 52 8.68 -9.64 -9.18
N LEU A 53 8.17 -10.16 -8.09
CA LEU A 53 6.75 -10.18 -7.73
C LEU A 53 6.41 -9.01 -6.82
N CYS A 54 5.48 -8.15 -7.22
CA CYS A 54 4.90 -7.13 -6.36
C CYS A 54 3.44 -7.52 -6.08
N ALA A 55 3.17 -8.08 -4.89
CA ALA A 55 1.87 -8.65 -4.56
C ALA A 55 1.57 -8.58 -3.05
N ALA A 56 0.29 -8.68 -2.68
CA ALA A 56 -0.16 -8.64 -1.28
C ALA A 56 0.27 -9.87 -0.45
N GLY A 57 0.62 -10.96 -1.11
CA GLY A 57 1.14 -12.22 -0.56
C GLY A 57 1.77 -13.04 -1.67
N LEU A 58 2.26 -14.22 -1.34
CA LEU A 58 2.82 -15.16 -2.30
C LEU A 58 1.71 -15.82 -3.12
N PRO A 59 1.98 -16.23 -4.38
CA PRO A 59 0.96 -16.85 -5.23
C PRO A 59 0.49 -18.18 -4.65
N GLU A 60 -0.81 -18.44 -4.68
CA GLU A 60 -1.40 -19.69 -4.25
C GLU A 60 -0.78 -20.89 -4.99
N GLY A 61 -0.41 -21.91 -4.23
CA GLY A 61 0.23 -23.11 -4.77
C GLY A 61 1.73 -22.99 -5.10
N ALA A 62 2.33 -21.79 -5.02
CA ALA A 62 3.78 -21.65 -5.15
C ALA A 62 4.48 -22.32 -3.97
N LEU A 63 5.54 -23.10 -4.26
CA LEU A 63 6.34 -23.80 -3.25
C LEU A 63 7.83 -23.57 -3.49
N TYR A 64 8.54 -23.19 -2.43
CA TYR A 64 9.96 -22.85 -2.48
C TYR A 64 10.83 -23.88 -1.77
N ASP A 65 11.99 -24.14 -2.34
CA ASP A 65 13.03 -25.04 -1.78
C ASP A 65 13.85 -24.34 -0.69
N ARG A 66 13.92 -23.00 -0.76
CA ARG A 66 14.60 -22.14 0.20
C ARG A 66 14.03 -20.75 0.18
N ALA A 67 13.99 -20.09 1.32
CA ALA A 67 13.63 -18.68 1.41
C ALA A 67 14.69 -17.88 2.19
N LEU A 68 14.89 -16.62 1.78
CA LEU A 68 15.70 -15.63 2.48
C LEU A 68 14.82 -14.41 2.79
N TYR A 69 14.75 -14.04 4.06
CA TYR A 69 14.01 -12.88 4.50
C TYR A 69 14.91 -11.88 5.23
N PHE A 70 14.84 -10.63 4.80
CA PHE A 70 15.59 -9.53 5.36
C PHE A 70 14.62 -8.60 6.09
N ALA A 71 14.78 -8.46 7.41
CA ALA A 71 14.01 -7.49 8.19
C ALA A 71 14.37 -6.06 7.76
N THR A 72 13.46 -5.39 7.10
CA THR A 72 13.79 -4.15 6.35
C THR A 72 13.92 -2.92 7.21
N SER A 73 13.37 -2.88 8.41
CA SER A 73 13.61 -1.80 9.40
C SER A 73 12.77 -1.98 10.66
N LYS A 74 13.14 -1.24 11.72
CA LYS A 74 12.30 -1.02 12.92
C LYS A 74 10.96 -0.32 12.62
N LEU A 75 10.71 0.09 11.36
CA LEU A 75 9.46 0.73 10.91
C LEU A 75 8.41 -0.26 10.41
N VAL A 76 8.78 -1.51 10.17
CA VAL A 76 7.82 -2.57 9.84
C VAL A 76 7.08 -2.97 11.11
N SER A 77 5.75 -3.00 11.06
CA SER A 77 4.97 -3.44 12.21
C SER A 77 5.25 -4.92 12.51
N ALA A 78 5.27 -5.29 13.79
CA ALA A 78 5.46 -6.69 14.20
C ALA A 78 4.40 -7.64 13.61
N GLU A 79 3.20 -7.11 13.31
CA GLU A 79 2.15 -7.87 12.64
C GLU A 79 2.46 -8.14 11.17
N LEU A 80 2.98 -7.13 10.45
CA LEU A 80 3.39 -7.32 9.05
C LEU A 80 4.55 -8.32 8.95
N GLU A 81 5.54 -8.20 9.85
CA GLU A 81 6.66 -9.14 9.88
C GLU A 81 6.18 -10.57 10.13
N LEU A 82 5.34 -10.78 11.15
CA LEU A 82 4.85 -12.12 11.50
C LEU A 82 3.93 -12.70 10.40
N ASP A 83 3.10 -11.87 9.78
CA ASP A 83 2.23 -12.29 8.68
C ASP A 83 3.05 -12.67 7.44
N THR A 84 4.09 -11.89 7.10
CA THR A 84 5.03 -12.21 6.01
C THR A 84 5.77 -13.52 6.27
N LEU A 85 6.30 -13.70 7.48
CA LEU A 85 7.00 -14.94 7.86
C LEU A 85 6.07 -16.16 7.86
N GLN A 86 4.81 -15.98 8.26
CA GLN A 86 3.79 -17.01 8.18
C GLN A 86 3.49 -17.39 6.73
N ASP A 87 3.33 -16.41 5.85
CA ASP A 87 3.12 -16.62 4.42
C ASP A 87 4.29 -17.38 3.80
N ILE A 88 5.53 -16.97 4.08
CA ILE A 88 6.74 -17.70 3.66
C ILE A 88 6.73 -19.14 4.19
N CYS A 89 6.42 -19.34 5.47
CA CYS A 89 6.39 -20.68 6.07
C CYS A 89 5.36 -21.60 5.38
N LEU A 90 4.21 -21.09 5.01
CA LEU A 90 3.17 -21.84 4.28
C LEU A 90 3.63 -22.25 2.88
N HIS A 91 4.47 -21.41 2.23
CA HIS A 91 4.98 -21.64 0.87
C HIS A 91 6.36 -22.35 0.83
N LEU A 92 6.91 -22.76 1.95
CA LEU A 92 8.10 -23.61 1.98
C LEU A 92 7.72 -25.09 1.80
N LYS A 93 8.50 -25.83 1.01
CA LYS A 93 8.42 -27.29 0.92
C LYS A 93 8.81 -27.94 2.26
N GLU A 94 8.37 -29.16 2.50
CA GLU A 94 8.80 -29.92 3.68
C GLU A 94 10.33 -30.11 3.67
N GLY A 95 10.98 -29.83 4.79
CA GLY A 95 12.43 -29.86 4.93
C GLY A 95 13.16 -28.62 4.39
N ALA A 96 12.48 -27.72 3.68
CA ALA A 96 13.07 -26.49 3.17
C ALA A 96 13.48 -25.52 4.29
N GLN A 97 14.43 -24.65 4.01
CA GLN A 97 14.98 -23.72 4.99
C GLN A 97 14.54 -22.28 4.72
N LEU A 98 14.26 -21.57 5.80
CA LEU A 98 14.18 -20.11 5.86
C LEU A 98 15.43 -19.57 6.54
N GLU A 99 16.14 -18.68 5.87
CA GLU A 99 17.21 -17.88 6.46
C GLU A 99 16.73 -16.45 6.66
N THR A 100 17.02 -15.88 7.83
CA THR A 100 16.63 -14.51 8.12
C THR A 100 17.82 -13.68 8.59
N ASP A 101 17.77 -12.39 8.28
CA ASP A 101 18.68 -11.38 8.80
C ASP A 101 17.87 -10.28 9.49
N GLY A 102 18.11 -10.09 10.80
CA GLY A 102 17.46 -9.07 11.62
C GLY A 102 16.12 -9.45 12.26
N VAL A 103 15.67 -10.71 12.13
CA VAL A 103 14.47 -11.22 12.83
C VAL A 103 14.88 -11.89 14.13
N GLU A 104 14.22 -11.52 15.24
CA GLU A 104 14.51 -12.13 16.54
C GLU A 104 14.01 -13.59 16.62
N PRO A 105 14.79 -14.52 17.24
CA PRO A 105 14.45 -15.94 17.32
C PRO A 105 13.06 -16.23 17.92
N ASP A 106 12.61 -15.43 18.90
CA ASP A 106 11.29 -15.58 19.54
C ASP A 106 10.14 -15.36 18.55
N THR A 107 10.33 -14.50 17.56
CA THR A 107 9.35 -14.29 16.49
C THR A 107 9.24 -15.53 15.60
N LEU A 108 10.40 -16.10 15.21
CA LEU A 108 10.48 -17.31 14.40
C LEU A 108 9.98 -18.54 15.13
N GLY A 109 10.22 -18.64 16.43
CA GLY A 109 9.74 -19.73 17.30
C GLY A 109 8.21 -19.87 17.36
N LYS A 110 7.46 -18.85 16.94
CA LYS A 110 5.99 -18.92 16.78
C LYS A 110 5.56 -19.73 15.56
N LEU A 111 6.46 -19.89 14.58
CA LEU A 111 6.20 -20.52 13.28
C LEU A 111 7.02 -21.81 13.07
N PHE A 112 8.24 -21.86 13.58
CA PHE A 112 9.19 -22.96 13.37
C PHE A 112 9.51 -23.65 14.70
N ARG A 113 9.60 -24.99 14.66
CA ARG A 113 9.92 -25.79 15.87
C ARG A 113 11.37 -25.66 16.32
N LYS A 114 12.28 -25.42 15.38
CA LYS A 114 13.72 -25.28 15.63
C LYS A 114 14.20 -24.02 14.95
N VAL A 115 14.84 -23.14 15.70
CA VAL A 115 15.47 -21.90 15.25
C VAL A 115 16.93 -21.95 15.71
N GLU A 116 17.84 -21.97 14.76
CA GLU A 116 19.27 -21.80 14.99
C GLU A 116 19.62 -20.34 14.78
N SER A 117 20.30 -19.72 15.74
CA SER A 117 20.63 -18.30 15.67
C SER A 117 22.09 -18.03 15.94
N SER A 118 22.64 -17.03 15.28
CA SER A 118 24.01 -16.55 15.46
C SER A 118 24.09 -15.03 15.38
N ARG A 119 25.08 -14.44 16.04
CA ARG A 119 25.41 -13.01 15.91
C ARG A 119 26.94 -12.86 15.84
N GLU A 120 27.42 -12.07 14.90
CA GLU A 120 28.85 -11.76 14.80
C GLU A 120 29.33 -10.84 15.94
N SER A 121 28.45 -9.94 16.41
CA SER A 121 28.69 -9.06 17.56
C SER A 121 27.36 -8.65 18.21
N ARG A 122 27.41 -8.03 19.42
CA ARG A 122 26.21 -7.50 20.08
C ARG A 122 25.44 -6.45 19.27
N ARG A 123 26.09 -5.78 18.31
CA ARG A 123 25.52 -4.73 17.45
C ARG A 123 25.09 -5.26 16.08
N SER A 124 25.54 -6.46 15.71
CA SER A 124 25.14 -7.08 14.43
C SER A 124 23.70 -7.57 14.46
N PRO A 125 22.98 -7.54 13.33
CA PRO A 125 21.68 -8.22 13.24
C PRO A 125 21.82 -9.70 13.59
N VAL A 126 20.76 -10.27 14.14
CA VAL A 126 20.71 -11.72 14.39
C VAL A 126 20.45 -12.42 13.07
N LYS A 127 21.24 -13.43 12.76
CA LYS A 127 21.02 -14.35 11.64
C LYS A 127 20.38 -15.61 12.17
N CYS A 128 19.27 -16.04 11.58
CA CYS A 128 18.60 -17.27 11.97
C CYS A 128 18.39 -18.20 10.79
N VAL A 129 18.44 -19.48 11.06
CA VAL A 129 18.11 -20.56 10.12
C VAL A 129 17.00 -21.40 10.74
N CYS A 130 15.91 -21.57 10.00
CA CYS A 130 14.76 -22.36 10.40
C CYS A 130 14.50 -23.47 9.36
N THR A 131 14.08 -24.65 9.78
CA THR A 131 13.69 -25.73 8.87
C THR A 131 12.18 -25.96 8.97
N LYS A 132 11.50 -25.98 7.84
CA LYS A 132 10.08 -26.33 7.74
C LYS A 132 9.88 -27.79 8.15
N LYS A 133 9.03 -28.03 9.17
CA LYS A 133 8.67 -29.37 9.64
C LYS A 133 7.18 -29.43 9.93
N GLY A 134 6.47 -30.11 9.06
CA GLY A 134 5.02 -30.28 9.12
C GLY A 134 4.26 -28.97 8.90
N GLU A 135 2.97 -29.02 9.11
CA GLU A 135 2.10 -27.86 8.98
C GLU A 135 2.14 -26.96 10.21
N LEU A 136 1.77 -25.68 10.00
CA LEU A 136 1.57 -24.75 11.10
C LEU A 136 0.41 -25.23 11.98
N LYS A 137 0.63 -25.30 13.29
CA LYS A 137 -0.42 -25.65 14.27
C LYS A 137 -1.61 -24.68 14.20
N ARG A 138 -1.36 -23.44 13.82
CA ARG A 138 -2.35 -22.38 13.70
C ARG A 138 -1.91 -21.36 12.66
N VAL A 139 -2.74 -21.15 11.66
CA VAL A 139 -2.63 -20.00 10.75
C VAL A 139 -3.42 -18.84 11.37
N ARG A 140 -2.76 -17.70 11.54
CA ARG A 140 -3.39 -16.49 12.10
C ARG A 140 -3.86 -15.60 10.97
N THR A 141 -5.03 -15.00 11.12
CA THR A 141 -5.43 -13.87 10.30
C THR A 141 -5.05 -12.56 11.00
N PHE A 142 -4.42 -11.68 10.26
CA PHE A 142 -4.07 -10.34 10.71
C PHE A 142 -4.92 -9.26 10.05
N ALA A 143 -5.84 -9.64 9.16
CA ALA A 143 -6.86 -8.74 8.66
C ALA A 143 -7.71 -8.22 9.83
N ALA A 144 -8.03 -6.94 9.79
CA ALA A 144 -8.85 -6.30 10.83
C ALA A 144 -9.94 -5.46 10.20
N GLU A 145 -11.10 -5.44 10.84
CA GLU A 145 -12.23 -4.63 10.44
C GLU A 145 -12.40 -3.43 11.36
N PHE A 146 -12.89 -2.34 10.81
CA PHE A 146 -13.28 -1.15 11.54
C PHE A 146 -14.43 -0.44 10.83
N GLU A 147 -15.11 0.47 11.53
CA GLU A 147 -16.17 1.27 10.97
C GLU A 147 -15.72 2.72 10.77
N ALA A 148 -16.18 3.35 9.69
CA ALA A 148 -15.94 4.75 9.40
C ALA A 148 -17.18 5.40 8.76
N SER A 149 -17.40 6.68 9.04
CA SER A 149 -18.47 7.46 8.43
C SER A 149 -18.12 8.92 8.34
N VAL A 150 -18.77 9.63 7.43
CA VAL A 150 -18.84 11.10 7.43
C VAL A 150 -20.17 11.55 8.09
N PRO A 151 -20.27 12.80 8.58
CA PRO A 151 -21.52 13.31 9.16
C PRO A 151 -22.71 13.13 8.21
N GLY A 152 -23.81 12.60 8.75
CA GLY A 152 -25.02 12.31 7.97
C GLY A 152 -24.95 11.08 7.06
N GLY A 153 -23.81 10.39 7.02
CA GLY A 153 -23.64 9.15 6.26
C GLY A 153 -23.76 7.88 7.11
N PRO A 154 -23.92 6.73 6.46
CA PRO A 154 -23.90 5.44 7.14
C PRO A 154 -22.48 5.11 7.62
N LYS A 155 -22.41 4.21 8.59
CA LYS A 155 -21.14 3.57 8.95
C LYS A 155 -20.78 2.53 7.89
N LEU A 156 -19.69 2.77 7.19
CA LEU A 156 -19.09 1.80 6.27
C LEU A 156 -18.16 0.87 7.06
N LYS A 157 -18.37 -0.43 6.89
CA LYS A 157 -17.48 -1.46 7.44
C LYS A 157 -16.34 -1.71 6.48
N LEU A 158 -15.13 -1.43 6.92
CA LEU A 158 -13.92 -1.54 6.13
C LEU A 158 -12.96 -2.52 6.77
N MET A 159 -12.18 -3.19 5.95
CA MET A 159 -11.08 -4.05 6.39
C MET A 159 -9.73 -3.43 6.04
N SER A 160 -8.72 -3.77 6.81
CA SER A 160 -7.32 -3.44 6.53
C SER A 160 -6.41 -4.64 6.74
N LEU A 161 -5.28 -4.65 6.05
CA LEU A 161 -4.22 -5.64 6.17
C LEU A 161 -2.99 -5.01 6.84
N PRO A 162 -2.13 -5.80 7.51
CA PRO A 162 -0.84 -5.30 7.97
C PRO A 162 -0.04 -4.70 6.82
N GLY A 163 0.57 -3.54 7.04
CA GLY A 163 1.22 -2.74 6.00
C GLY A 163 0.35 -1.61 5.46
N CYS A 164 -0.98 -1.66 5.59
CA CYS A 164 -1.82 -0.49 5.35
C CYS A 164 -1.57 0.58 6.42
N PHE A 165 -1.57 1.84 5.99
CA PHE A 165 -1.52 2.96 6.92
C PHE A 165 -2.74 2.92 7.85
N CYS A 166 -2.55 3.20 9.14
CA CYS A 166 -3.59 3.10 10.18
C CYS A 166 -4.32 1.74 10.20
N HIS A 167 -3.57 0.63 10.04
CA HIS A 167 -4.13 -0.70 10.21
C HIS A 167 -4.94 -0.82 11.52
N ARG A 168 -6.11 -1.47 11.47
CA ARG A 168 -7.09 -1.72 12.56
C ARG A 168 -7.98 -0.56 12.98
N ARG A 169 -7.81 0.63 12.42
CA ARG A 169 -8.60 1.81 12.79
C ARG A 169 -8.69 2.80 11.62
N PRO A 170 -9.71 3.66 11.58
CA PRO A 170 -9.74 4.74 10.60
C PRO A 170 -8.60 5.72 10.86
N ASP A 171 -8.07 6.29 9.77
CA ASP A 171 -7.13 7.40 9.82
C ASP A 171 -7.85 8.73 10.06
N GLU A 172 -7.45 9.48 11.09
CA GLU A 172 -8.07 10.75 11.44
C GLU A 172 -7.87 11.84 10.38
N GLY A 173 -6.72 11.84 9.69
CA GLY A 173 -6.47 12.73 8.56
C GLY A 173 -7.37 12.40 7.37
N GLY A 174 -7.49 11.12 7.03
CA GLY A 174 -8.39 10.64 6.00
C GLY A 174 -9.86 10.94 6.32
N LEU A 175 -10.29 10.78 7.58
CA LEU A 175 -11.63 11.19 8.00
C LEU A 175 -11.84 12.70 7.87
N ALA A 176 -10.86 13.52 8.28
CA ALA A 176 -10.93 14.96 8.14
C ALA A 176 -11.10 15.37 6.67
N LEU A 177 -10.36 14.75 5.77
CA LEU A 177 -10.46 14.97 4.33
C LEU A 177 -11.85 14.58 3.81
N ALA A 178 -12.30 13.37 4.09
CA ALA A 178 -13.60 12.87 3.64
C ALA A 178 -14.76 13.73 4.15
N GLU A 179 -14.71 14.20 5.41
CA GLU A 179 -15.75 15.06 6.00
C GLU A 179 -15.83 16.43 5.33
N VAL A 180 -14.68 17.05 4.99
CA VAL A 180 -14.67 18.35 4.30
C VAL A 180 -15.23 18.22 2.90
N VAL A 181 -14.80 17.18 2.16
CA VAL A 181 -15.29 16.92 0.79
C VAL A 181 -16.78 16.57 0.79
N ALA A 182 -17.24 15.71 1.71
CA ALA A 182 -18.64 15.32 1.82
C ALA A 182 -19.54 16.50 2.17
N ARG A 183 -19.08 17.45 3.01
CA ARG A 183 -19.80 18.68 3.30
C ARG A 183 -19.96 19.55 2.04
N GLU A 184 -18.90 19.74 1.27
CA GLU A 184 -18.98 20.51 0.03
C GLU A 184 -19.91 19.86 -1.00
N ILE A 185 -19.86 18.54 -1.12
CA ILE A 185 -20.81 17.79 -1.96
C ILE A 185 -22.25 18.04 -1.52
N GLY A 186 -22.52 18.07 -0.21
CA GLY A 186 -23.86 18.37 0.34
C GLY A 186 -24.32 19.80 0.10
N GLU A 187 -23.41 20.78 0.16
CA GLU A 187 -23.71 22.18 -0.10
C GLU A 187 -23.89 22.45 -1.61
N THR A 188 -23.08 21.81 -2.46
CA THR A 188 -23.07 22.02 -3.90
C THR A 188 -22.78 20.69 -4.62
N PRO A 189 -23.80 19.84 -4.82
CA PRO A 189 -23.61 18.57 -5.50
C PRO A 189 -23.04 18.76 -6.92
N PRO A 190 -21.96 18.07 -7.28
CA PRO A 190 -21.41 18.17 -8.63
C PRO A 190 -22.31 17.48 -9.66
N ALA A 191 -22.16 17.88 -10.93
CA ALA A 191 -22.85 17.23 -12.02
C ALA A 191 -22.35 15.78 -12.23
N SER A 192 -23.24 14.90 -12.67
CA SER A 192 -22.89 13.53 -13.08
C SER A 192 -22.46 13.51 -14.56
N PRO A 193 -21.43 12.72 -14.97
CA PRO A 193 -20.60 11.87 -14.09
C PRO A 193 -19.57 12.69 -13.30
N CYS A 194 -19.25 12.21 -12.07
CA CYS A 194 -18.24 12.81 -11.21
C CYS A 194 -17.14 11.78 -10.88
N PRO A 195 -16.15 11.58 -11.78
CA PRO A 195 -15.04 10.66 -11.54
C PRO A 195 -14.17 11.13 -10.36
N VAL A 196 -13.85 10.18 -9.46
CA VAL A 196 -13.03 10.38 -8.24
C VAL A 196 -11.74 9.59 -8.34
N LEU A 197 -10.61 10.25 -8.05
CA LEU A 197 -9.29 9.63 -7.90
C LEU A 197 -8.84 9.74 -6.44
N ASP A 198 -8.43 8.64 -5.82
CA ASP A 198 -7.81 8.62 -4.50
C ASP A 198 -6.34 8.19 -4.63
N VAL A 199 -5.43 9.15 -4.41
CA VAL A 199 -3.97 8.97 -4.57
C VAL A 199 -3.36 8.61 -3.23
N GLY A 200 -2.74 7.42 -3.14
CA GLY A 200 -2.29 6.85 -1.87
C GLY A 200 -3.49 6.40 -1.04
N CYS A 201 -4.41 5.66 -1.68
CA CYS A 201 -5.74 5.36 -1.14
C CYS A 201 -5.73 4.50 0.14
N GLY A 202 -4.61 3.85 0.49
CA GLY A 202 -4.57 2.90 1.58
C GLY A 202 -5.61 1.79 1.38
N CYS A 203 -6.43 1.54 2.39
CA CYS A 203 -7.55 0.57 2.28
C CYS A 203 -8.80 1.16 1.58
N GLY A 204 -8.72 2.33 0.96
CA GLY A 204 -9.81 2.98 0.23
C GLY A 204 -10.73 3.86 1.11
N LEU A 205 -10.35 4.13 2.35
CA LEU A 205 -11.18 4.86 3.32
C LEU A 205 -11.78 6.15 2.74
N VAL A 206 -10.94 7.03 2.19
CA VAL A 206 -11.36 8.38 1.76
C VAL A 206 -12.22 8.29 0.50
N GLY A 207 -11.72 7.60 -0.52
CA GLY A 207 -12.44 7.45 -1.80
C GLY A 207 -13.82 6.83 -1.64
N LEU A 208 -13.93 5.78 -0.82
CA LEU A 208 -15.21 5.09 -0.58
C LEU A 208 -16.22 5.97 0.18
N LEU A 209 -15.78 6.72 1.21
CA LEU A 209 -16.63 7.66 1.93
C LEU A 209 -17.11 8.82 1.05
N VAL A 210 -16.25 9.31 0.13
CA VAL A 210 -16.59 10.39 -0.80
C VAL A 210 -17.59 9.90 -1.86
N VAL A 211 -17.40 8.70 -2.42
CA VAL A 211 -18.36 8.14 -3.39
C VAL A 211 -19.70 7.81 -2.73
N ASP A 212 -19.70 7.35 -1.47
CA ASP A 212 -20.95 7.21 -0.69
C ASP A 212 -21.67 8.57 -0.55
N ALA A 213 -20.94 9.64 -0.23
CA ALA A 213 -21.50 10.97 -0.14
C ALA A 213 -22.08 11.44 -1.49
N LEU A 214 -21.37 11.25 -2.60
CA LEU A 214 -21.89 11.56 -3.95
C LEU A 214 -23.20 10.84 -4.24
N ARG A 215 -23.28 9.53 -3.99
CA ARG A 215 -24.52 8.73 -4.17
C ARG A 215 -25.69 9.28 -3.34
N ARG A 216 -25.47 9.60 -2.07
CA ARG A 216 -26.50 10.14 -1.18
C ARG A 216 -27.00 11.50 -1.62
N HIS A 217 -26.20 12.29 -2.30
CA HIS A 217 -26.58 13.60 -2.83
C HIS A 217 -27.01 13.56 -4.31
N GLY A 218 -27.39 12.36 -4.82
CA GLY A 218 -28.03 12.21 -6.12
C GLY A 218 -27.08 12.19 -7.33
N VAL A 219 -25.77 12.10 -7.11
CA VAL A 219 -24.82 11.92 -8.21
C VAL A 219 -24.83 10.46 -8.66
N GLY A 220 -25.45 10.19 -9.83
CA GLY A 220 -25.74 8.83 -10.30
C GLY A 220 -24.48 8.05 -10.73
N GLU A 221 -23.52 8.71 -11.37
CA GLU A 221 -22.26 8.12 -11.80
C GLU A 221 -21.08 8.78 -11.11
N ALA A 222 -20.34 8.00 -10.32
CA ALA A 222 -19.11 8.40 -9.68
C ALA A 222 -18.05 7.30 -9.84
N PRO A 223 -17.46 7.15 -11.05
CA PRO A 223 -16.36 6.22 -11.27
C PRO A 223 -15.21 6.49 -10.30
N LEU A 224 -14.71 5.44 -9.63
CA LEU A 224 -13.70 5.55 -8.59
C LEU A 224 -12.42 4.84 -9.01
N ALA A 225 -11.30 5.57 -9.00
CA ALA A 225 -9.97 4.99 -9.11
C ALA A 225 -9.24 5.11 -7.75
N LEU A 226 -8.79 3.98 -7.23
CA LEU A 226 -8.04 3.84 -5.97
C LEU A 226 -6.61 3.44 -6.30
N VAL A 227 -5.66 4.32 -6.09
CA VAL A 227 -4.26 4.10 -6.45
C VAL A 227 -3.38 4.09 -5.22
N ASP A 228 -2.55 3.06 -5.06
CA ASP A 228 -1.55 2.98 -3.99
C ASP A 228 -0.31 2.22 -4.47
N SER A 229 0.85 2.54 -3.92
CA SER A 229 2.09 1.82 -4.20
C SER A 229 2.20 0.50 -3.44
N HIS A 230 1.43 0.32 -2.38
CA HIS A 230 1.52 -0.84 -1.50
C HIS A 230 0.47 -1.90 -1.87
N ALA A 231 0.90 -3.07 -2.29
CA ALA A 231 0.03 -4.14 -2.81
C ALA A 231 -1.06 -4.60 -1.81
N ARG A 232 -0.76 -4.62 -0.51
CA ARG A 232 -1.75 -4.94 0.53
C ARG A 232 -2.80 -3.85 0.69
N ALA A 233 -2.43 -2.59 0.51
CA ALA A 233 -3.37 -1.48 0.50
C ALA A 233 -4.36 -1.62 -0.66
N VAL A 234 -3.85 -1.84 -1.87
CA VAL A 234 -4.67 -2.08 -3.07
C VAL A 234 -5.57 -3.31 -2.91
N SER A 235 -5.06 -4.39 -2.32
CA SER A 235 -5.86 -5.60 -2.04
C SER A 235 -7.01 -5.30 -1.07
N ALA A 236 -6.74 -4.58 0.02
CA ALA A 236 -7.76 -4.19 0.99
C ALA A 236 -8.79 -3.23 0.37
N ALA A 237 -8.34 -2.23 -0.40
CA ALA A 237 -9.21 -1.29 -1.09
C ALA A 237 -10.17 -1.98 -2.07
N ARG A 238 -9.67 -2.97 -2.83
CA ARG A 238 -10.48 -3.79 -3.75
C ARG A 238 -11.55 -4.59 -3.02
N GLN A 239 -11.19 -5.24 -1.90
CA GLN A 239 -12.13 -6.01 -1.10
C GLN A 239 -13.19 -5.11 -0.48
N ASN A 240 -12.80 -3.94 0.05
CA ASN A 240 -13.71 -2.96 0.62
C ASN A 240 -14.69 -2.42 -0.42
N ALA A 241 -14.21 -2.02 -1.60
CA ALA A 241 -15.06 -1.56 -2.69
C ALA A 241 -16.08 -2.63 -3.10
N ALA A 242 -15.63 -3.87 -3.29
CA ALA A 242 -16.49 -5.00 -3.66
C ALA A 242 -17.54 -5.29 -2.58
N SER A 243 -17.14 -5.34 -1.30
CA SER A 243 -18.07 -5.64 -0.18
C SER A 243 -19.13 -4.57 0.01
N LEU A 244 -18.84 -3.32 -0.35
CA LEU A 244 -19.76 -2.18 -0.27
C LEU A 244 -20.57 -1.95 -1.56
N GLY A 245 -20.35 -2.76 -2.60
CA GLY A 245 -21.03 -2.63 -3.89
C GLY A 245 -20.62 -1.37 -4.67
N PHE A 246 -19.38 -0.89 -4.49
CA PHE A 246 -18.84 0.21 -5.28
C PHE A 246 -18.02 -0.34 -6.45
N ALA A 247 -18.33 0.13 -7.66
CA ALA A 247 -17.46 -0.10 -8.81
C ALA A 247 -16.22 0.78 -8.68
N ALA A 248 -15.08 0.17 -8.38
CA ALA A 248 -13.80 0.86 -8.24
C ALA A 248 -12.69 0.15 -9.00
N GLU A 249 -11.89 0.91 -9.71
CA GLU A 249 -10.63 0.44 -10.26
C GLU A 249 -9.52 0.60 -9.22
N CYS A 250 -8.89 -0.50 -8.83
CA CYS A 250 -7.83 -0.50 -7.82
C CYS A 250 -6.48 -0.79 -8.48
N VAL A 251 -5.60 0.20 -8.50
CA VAL A 251 -4.35 0.18 -9.26
C VAL A 251 -3.14 0.19 -8.34
N LEU A 252 -2.24 -0.78 -8.55
CA LEU A 252 -0.95 -0.83 -7.87
C LEU A 252 0.07 -0.03 -8.69
N SER A 253 0.41 1.16 -8.20
CA SER A 253 1.32 2.07 -8.90
C SER A 253 2.00 3.05 -7.93
N ASP A 254 3.27 3.32 -8.17
CA ASP A 254 4.05 4.35 -7.47
C ASP A 254 4.08 5.70 -8.20
N ASP A 255 3.40 5.81 -9.34
CA ASP A 255 3.34 7.03 -10.18
C ASP A 255 1.92 7.36 -10.68
N GLY A 256 0.87 6.94 -9.97
CA GLY A 256 -0.51 7.24 -10.35
C GLY A 256 -1.03 6.36 -11.49
N LEU A 257 -2.04 6.88 -12.21
CA LEU A 257 -2.59 6.20 -13.39
C LEU A 257 -1.74 6.48 -14.64
N PRO A 258 -1.64 5.52 -15.57
CA PRO A 258 -0.91 5.73 -16.81
C PRO A 258 -1.60 6.80 -17.69
N PRO A 259 -0.83 7.52 -18.54
CA PRO A 259 -1.38 8.59 -19.37
C PRO A 259 -2.52 8.15 -20.32
N GLU A 260 -2.49 6.89 -20.77
CA GLU A 260 -3.50 6.26 -21.65
C GLU A 260 -4.76 5.81 -20.91
N HIS A 261 -4.82 5.97 -19.59
CA HIS A 261 -6.00 5.59 -18.82
C HIS A 261 -7.24 6.36 -19.30
N PRO A 262 -8.42 5.71 -19.48
CA PRO A 262 -9.61 6.34 -20.03
C PRO A 262 -10.10 7.59 -19.30
N LEU A 263 -9.82 7.68 -17.99
CA LEU A 263 -10.18 8.83 -17.15
C LEU A 263 -9.02 9.83 -16.96
N ALA A 264 -7.87 9.67 -17.59
CA ALA A 264 -6.78 10.63 -17.50
C ALA A 264 -7.25 12.03 -17.98
N GLY A 265 -7.03 13.05 -17.17
CA GLY A 265 -7.50 14.41 -17.44
C GLY A 265 -9.01 14.62 -17.31
N ARG A 266 -9.77 13.67 -16.75
CA ARG A 266 -11.24 13.73 -16.63
C ARG A 266 -11.77 13.65 -15.21
N PHE A 267 -10.91 13.43 -14.21
CA PHE A 267 -11.35 13.37 -12.81
C PHE A 267 -11.86 14.73 -12.33
N LYS A 268 -12.98 14.73 -11.63
CA LYS A 268 -13.57 15.94 -11.03
C LYS A 268 -13.08 16.17 -9.60
N ILE A 269 -12.79 15.08 -8.89
CA ILE A 269 -12.28 15.09 -7.52
C ILE A 269 -11.01 14.24 -7.50
N ALA A 270 -9.90 14.81 -7.02
CA ALA A 270 -8.70 14.08 -6.66
C ALA A 270 -8.48 14.24 -5.14
N LEU A 271 -8.27 13.11 -4.46
CA LEU A 271 -8.08 13.02 -3.01
C LEU A 271 -6.64 12.61 -2.72
N ALA A 272 -6.03 13.18 -1.69
CA ALA A 272 -4.67 12.83 -1.31
C ALA A 272 -4.42 13.05 0.19
N ASN A 273 -3.89 12.02 0.84
CA ASN A 273 -3.42 12.07 2.22
C ASN A 273 -1.94 11.62 2.26
N PRO A 274 -1.01 12.46 1.81
CA PRO A 274 0.38 12.07 1.66
C PRO A 274 1.04 11.79 3.01
N PRO A 275 1.95 10.78 3.09
CA PRO A 275 2.69 10.51 4.30
C PRO A 275 3.65 11.66 4.65
N TYR A 276 3.93 11.83 5.95
CA TYR A 276 4.75 12.93 6.46
C TYR A 276 6.26 12.75 6.30
N TYR A 277 6.72 11.58 5.84
CA TYR A 277 8.14 11.34 5.57
C TYR A 277 8.51 11.72 4.13
N GLY A 278 9.82 11.83 3.84
CA GLY A 278 10.33 12.13 2.50
C GLY A 278 10.44 13.62 2.20
N GLU A 279 10.46 14.50 3.23
CA GLU A 279 10.76 15.93 3.10
C GLU A 279 9.91 16.67 2.05
N GLY A 280 8.63 16.28 1.93
CA GLY A 280 7.67 16.89 0.99
C GLY A 280 7.65 16.27 -0.40
N ARG A 281 8.67 15.51 -0.82
CA ARG A 281 8.74 14.92 -2.18
C ARG A 281 7.54 14.06 -2.55
N ILE A 282 6.96 13.37 -1.56
CA ILE A 282 5.77 12.54 -1.81
C ILE A 282 4.52 13.42 -1.94
N ALA A 283 4.42 14.52 -1.17
CA ALA A 283 3.33 15.48 -1.33
C ALA A 283 3.38 16.16 -2.71
N ASP A 284 4.59 16.53 -3.18
CA ASP A 284 4.80 17.07 -4.53
C ASP A 284 4.36 16.07 -5.61
N LEU A 285 4.75 14.80 -5.47
CA LEU A 285 4.35 13.74 -6.39
C LEU A 285 2.82 13.58 -6.42
N PHE A 286 2.16 13.56 -5.25
CA PHE A 286 0.70 13.43 -5.16
C PHE A 286 -0.01 14.62 -5.79
N ALA A 287 0.48 15.86 -5.57
CA ALA A 287 -0.05 17.06 -6.21
C ALA A 287 0.10 17.02 -7.74
N GLN A 288 1.25 16.54 -8.25
CA GLN A 288 1.48 16.38 -9.68
C GLN A 288 0.59 15.30 -10.30
N ILE A 289 0.43 14.14 -9.63
CA ILE A 289 -0.49 13.08 -10.07
C ILE A 289 -1.92 13.64 -10.14
N ALA A 290 -2.38 14.32 -9.09
CA ALA A 290 -3.70 14.95 -9.07
C ALA A 290 -3.86 15.97 -10.21
N ALA A 291 -2.89 16.88 -10.38
CA ALA A 291 -2.96 17.91 -11.40
C ALA A 291 -3.04 17.34 -12.81
N ARG A 292 -2.24 16.31 -13.17
CA ARG A 292 -2.31 15.71 -14.51
C ARG A 292 -3.57 14.88 -14.77
N SER A 293 -4.19 14.36 -13.69
CA SER A 293 -5.38 13.50 -13.77
C SER A 293 -6.70 14.28 -13.81
N LEU A 294 -6.73 15.51 -13.29
CA LEU A 294 -7.94 16.32 -13.17
C LEU A 294 -8.40 16.92 -14.49
N ALA A 295 -9.71 16.98 -14.66
CA ALA A 295 -10.37 17.83 -15.64
C ALA A 295 -10.06 19.34 -15.39
N PRO A 296 -10.25 20.23 -16.40
CA PRO A 296 -10.01 21.67 -16.22
C PRO A 296 -10.80 22.30 -15.07
N ASP A 297 -12.00 21.81 -14.80
CA ASP A 297 -12.92 22.23 -13.72
C ASP A 297 -12.88 21.30 -12.49
N GLY A 298 -11.92 20.37 -12.43
CA GLY A 298 -11.71 19.49 -11.30
C GLY A 298 -10.94 20.14 -10.15
N ALA A 299 -11.05 19.56 -8.95
CA ALA A 299 -10.36 20.01 -7.75
C ALA A 299 -9.58 18.88 -7.08
N CYS A 300 -8.38 19.21 -6.59
CA CYS A 300 -7.58 18.36 -5.71
C CYS A 300 -7.86 18.73 -4.26
N TRP A 301 -8.03 17.72 -3.42
CA TRP A 301 -8.18 17.86 -1.98
C TRP A 301 -7.04 17.13 -1.28
N MET A 302 -6.21 17.86 -0.54
CA MET A 302 -5.08 17.30 0.20
C MET A 302 -5.20 17.57 1.69
N VAL A 303 -4.80 16.63 2.53
CA VAL A 303 -4.84 16.78 3.99
C VAL A 303 -3.47 16.59 4.61
N ALA A 304 -3.14 17.40 5.62
CA ALA A 304 -1.99 17.18 6.48
C ALA A 304 -2.22 17.77 7.88
N LYS A 305 -1.52 17.20 8.87
CA LYS A 305 -1.47 17.78 10.23
C LYS A 305 -0.58 19.02 10.27
N THR A 306 0.53 18.98 9.53
CA THR A 306 1.46 20.11 9.34
C THR A 306 1.32 20.59 7.91
N PRO A 307 0.61 21.73 7.65
CA PRO A 307 0.14 22.05 6.31
C PRO A 307 1.19 22.62 5.35
N ASP A 308 2.35 23.07 5.84
CA ASP A 308 3.33 23.78 5.02
C ASP A 308 3.83 22.96 3.82
N ILE A 309 4.01 21.66 4.04
CA ILE A 309 4.45 20.72 3.00
C ILE A 309 3.40 20.64 1.89
N ILE A 310 2.12 20.44 2.23
CA ILE A 310 1.06 20.36 1.23
C ILE A 310 0.71 21.71 0.60
N ARG A 311 0.91 22.83 1.32
CA ARG A 311 0.76 24.18 0.74
C ARG A 311 1.76 24.40 -0.39
N SER A 312 3.04 24.08 -0.15
CA SER A 312 4.07 24.20 -1.17
C SER A 312 3.77 23.33 -2.39
N ALA A 313 3.40 22.06 -2.17
CA ALA A 313 3.05 21.13 -3.23
C ALA A 313 1.83 21.61 -4.06
N CYS A 314 0.76 22.06 -3.38
CA CYS A 314 -0.43 22.59 -4.06
C CYS A 314 -0.12 23.90 -4.80
N ALA A 315 0.63 24.82 -4.21
CA ALA A 315 0.99 26.08 -4.87
C ALA A 315 1.86 25.89 -6.12
N ALA A 316 2.66 24.85 -6.16
CA ALA A 316 3.48 24.50 -7.33
C ALA A 316 2.66 23.88 -8.49
N ALA A 317 1.55 23.21 -8.18
CA ALA A 317 0.76 22.44 -9.16
C ALA A 317 -0.58 23.10 -9.55
N PHE A 318 -1.09 24.05 -8.75
CA PHE A 318 -2.42 24.64 -8.90
C PHE A 318 -2.38 26.16 -8.74
N ARG A 319 -3.40 26.87 -9.30
CA ARG A 319 -3.47 28.33 -9.29
C ARG A 319 -4.20 28.90 -8.07
N LYS A 320 -5.22 28.19 -7.59
CA LYS A 320 -6.04 28.61 -6.45
C LYS A 320 -6.02 27.54 -5.38
N VAL A 321 -5.83 27.94 -4.12
CA VAL A 321 -5.82 27.04 -2.96
C VAL A 321 -6.67 27.67 -1.85
N ASP A 322 -7.73 26.97 -1.46
CA ASP A 322 -8.57 27.29 -0.32
C ASP A 322 -8.22 26.36 0.85
N GLU A 323 -8.36 26.83 2.11
CA GLU A 323 -7.96 26.10 3.31
C GLU A 323 -9.14 25.86 4.25
N PHE A 324 -9.26 24.65 4.76
CA PHE A 324 -10.28 24.22 5.72
C PHE A 324 -9.60 23.55 6.93
N LYS A 325 -10.16 23.76 8.14
CA LYS A 325 -9.72 23.08 9.37
C LYS A 325 -10.73 22.03 9.80
N ARG A 326 -10.27 20.82 10.03
CA ARG A 326 -11.12 19.74 10.48
C ARG A 326 -10.33 18.72 11.32
N ARG A 327 -10.84 18.28 12.46
CA ARG A 327 -10.22 17.27 13.35
C ARG A 327 -8.75 17.58 13.73
N GLY A 328 -8.37 18.85 13.81
CA GLY A 328 -6.96 19.24 14.05
C GLY A 328 -6.04 19.07 12.83
N TYR A 329 -6.59 18.80 11.66
CA TYR A 329 -5.90 18.75 10.36
C TYR A 329 -6.26 19.97 9.51
N THR A 330 -5.41 20.24 8.55
CA THR A 330 -5.66 21.20 7.47
C THR A 330 -5.97 20.43 6.20
N VAL A 331 -7.09 20.75 5.57
CA VAL A 331 -7.48 20.27 4.24
C VAL A 331 -7.35 21.42 3.27
N LEU A 332 -6.64 21.24 2.19
CA LEU A 332 -6.51 22.19 1.09
C LEU A 332 -7.37 21.73 -0.09
N LYS A 333 -8.16 22.66 -0.65
CA LYS A 333 -8.81 22.52 -1.95
C LYS A 333 -8.02 23.30 -2.97
N ALA A 334 -7.46 22.63 -3.96
CA ALA A 334 -6.62 23.22 -4.97
C ALA A 334 -7.25 23.05 -6.38
N CYS A 335 -7.38 24.14 -7.12
CA CYS A 335 -7.97 24.18 -8.45
C CYS A 335 -6.97 24.71 -9.48
N ARG A 336 -7.15 24.35 -10.76
CA ARG A 336 -6.32 24.84 -11.88
C ARG A 336 -6.55 26.32 -12.20
#